data_46c2a4589f293c03aa30a27374967407
#
_entry.id   46c2a4589f293c03aa30a27374967407
#
_cell.length_a   1.000
_cell.length_b   1.000
_cell.length_c   1.000
_cell.angle_alpha   90.00
_cell.angle_beta   90.00
_cell.angle_gamma   90.00
#
_symmetry.space_group_name_H-M   'P 1'
#
loop_
_entity.id
_entity.type
_entity.pdbx_description
1 polymer ?
#
loop_
_entity_poly.entity_id
_entity_poly.type
_entity_poly.pdbx_seq_one_letter_code
_entity_poly.pdbx_strand_id
1 'polypeptide(L)'
;MDSVKLLLCAVSAAAIDICAMALMLTSYREKSSGKKRWSKLAADMELADQSAVYPLECDEILIGRHASADIRLPDMSVSRYHAMLNVVEGGKWTITDMGSKSGVYVNGTLTKHKRLRENDVITIGNRRLLFRKRRSKR
;
A
#
# COMPACT_ATOMS: atom_id res chain seq x y z
N MET A 1 58.77 -0.60 3.47
CA MET A 1 57.78 -1.19 4.41
C MET A 1 56.46 -0.42 4.41
N ASP A 2 56.49 0.85 4.12
CA ASP A 2 55.28 1.69 4.14
C ASP A 2 54.37 1.53 2.92
N SER A 3 54.95 1.29 1.73
CA SER A 3 54.18 1.08 0.50
C SER A 3 53.32 -0.18 0.51
N VAL A 4 53.77 -1.25 1.16
CA VAL A 4 53.03 -2.50 1.27
C VAL A 4 51.86 -2.34 2.24
N LYS A 5 52.04 -1.60 3.32
CA LYS A 5 50.96 -1.29 4.28
C LYS A 5 49.90 -0.42 3.66
N LEU A 6 50.28 0.58 2.87
CA LEU A 6 49.36 1.42 2.10
C LEU A 6 48.57 0.61 1.07
N LEU A 7 49.21 -0.32 0.38
CA LEU A 7 48.52 -1.19 -0.58
C LEU A 7 47.52 -2.12 0.10
N LEU A 8 47.88 -2.71 1.25
CA LEU A 8 47.00 -3.56 2.05
C LEU A 8 45.78 -2.79 2.58
N CYS A 9 45.98 -1.55 3.04
CA CYS A 9 44.87 -0.70 3.49
C CYS A 9 43.94 -0.32 2.33
N ALA A 10 44.45 -0.01 1.15
CA ALA A 10 43.64 0.30 -0.01
C ALA A 10 42.81 -0.91 -0.50
N VAL A 11 43.42 -2.11 -0.50
CA VAL A 11 42.71 -3.34 -0.88
C VAL A 11 41.61 -3.69 0.13
N SER A 12 41.89 -3.51 1.43
CA SER A 12 40.87 -3.78 2.47
C SER A 12 39.71 -2.78 2.40
N ALA A 13 39.96 -1.51 2.15
CA ALA A 13 38.90 -0.50 1.99
C ALA A 13 38.03 -0.80 0.75
N ALA A 14 38.65 -1.13 -0.39
CA ALA A 14 37.88 -1.50 -1.59
C ALA A 14 37.02 -2.76 -1.40
N ALA A 15 37.51 -3.74 -0.65
CA ALA A 15 36.76 -4.96 -0.35
C ALA A 15 35.49 -4.65 0.53
N ILE A 16 35.63 -3.74 1.49
CA ILE A 16 34.50 -3.31 2.35
C ILE A 16 33.44 -2.57 1.52
N ASP A 17 33.85 -1.68 0.63
CA ASP A 17 32.94 -0.94 -0.25
C ASP A 17 32.17 -1.87 -1.20
N ILE A 18 32.86 -2.87 -1.77
CA ILE A 18 32.23 -3.88 -2.63
C ILE A 18 31.22 -4.72 -1.84
N CYS A 19 31.55 -5.15 -0.62
CA CYS A 19 30.62 -5.90 0.24
C CYS A 19 29.42 -5.06 0.65
N ALA A 20 29.61 -3.80 1.00
CA ALA A 20 28.52 -2.89 1.35
C ALA A 20 27.57 -2.67 0.17
N MET A 21 28.12 -2.49 -1.04
CA MET A 21 27.33 -2.33 -2.25
C MET A 21 26.58 -3.61 -2.62
N ALA A 22 27.19 -4.79 -2.47
CA ALA A 22 26.54 -6.07 -2.69
C ALA A 22 25.38 -6.31 -1.72
N LEU A 23 25.55 -5.98 -0.44
CA LEU A 23 24.48 -6.07 0.57
C LEU A 23 23.34 -5.09 0.27
N MET A 24 23.65 -3.87 -0.17
CA MET A 24 22.63 -2.90 -0.58
C MET A 24 21.85 -3.37 -1.80
N LEU A 25 22.51 -3.94 -2.79
CA LEU A 25 21.88 -4.47 -4.00
C LEU A 25 21.01 -5.70 -3.70
N THR A 26 21.43 -6.60 -2.82
CA THR A 26 20.63 -7.76 -2.42
C THR A 26 19.39 -7.34 -1.65
N SER A 27 19.52 -6.43 -0.69
CA SER A 27 18.40 -5.86 0.06
C SER A 27 17.40 -5.12 -0.85
N TYR A 28 17.89 -4.36 -1.82
CA TYR A 28 17.06 -3.67 -2.79
C TYR A 28 16.30 -4.64 -3.71
N ARG A 29 16.99 -5.70 -4.19
CA ARG A 29 16.36 -6.76 -5.02
C ARG A 29 15.30 -7.53 -4.26
N GLU A 30 15.53 -7.84 -2.99
CA GLU A 30 14.57 -8.54 -2.13
C GLU A 30 13.33 -7.69 -1.87
N LYS A 31 13.49 -6.42 -1.55
CA LYS A 31 12.40 -5.45 -1.38
C LYS A 31 11.61 -5.24 -2.68
N SER A 32 12.29 -5.18 -3.82
CA SER A 32 11.65 -5.04 -5.14
C SER A 32 10.90 -6.30 -5.59
N SER A 33 11.45 -7.50 -5.33
CA SER A 33 10.79 -8.79 -5.63
C SER A 33 9.57 -9.02 -4.76
N GLY A 34 9.64 -8.67 -3.48
CA GLY A 34 8.50 -8.71 -2.56
C GLY A 34 7.37 -7.81 -3.08
N LYS A 35 7.66 -6.57 -3.40
CA LYS A 35 6.67 -5.59 -3.89
C LYS A 35 5.96 -6.05 -5.17
N LYS A 36 6.69 -6.60 -6.14
CA LYS A 36 6.12 -7.14 -7.40
C LYS A 36 5.23 -8.37 -7.18
N ARG A 37 5.53 -9.20 -6.20
CA ARG A 37 4.75 -10.40 -5.87
C ARG A 37 3.42 -10.02 -5.18
N TRP A 38 3.48 -9.03 -4.30
CA TRP A 38 2.30 -8.53 -3.57
C TRP A 38 1.35 -7.76 -4.48
N SER A 39 1.86 -6.94 -5.40
CA SER A 39 1.04 -6.19 -6.35
C SER A 39 0.22 -7.09 -7.28
N LYS A 40 0.73 -8.28 -7.67
CA LYS A 40 -0.03 -9.25 -8.47
C LYS A 40 -1.20 -9.86 -7.69
N LEU A 41 -1.03 -10.14 -6.39
CA LEU A 41 -2.08 -10.69 -5.53
C LEU A 41 -3.10 -9.61 -5.11
N ALA A 42 -2.66 -8.37 -5.03
CA ALA A 42 -3.48 -7.23 -4.69
C ALA A 42 -4.32 -6.73 -5.88
N ALA A 43 -3.85 -6.92 -7.12
CA ALA A 43 -4.47 -6.40 -8.34
C ALA A 43 -5.83 -7.04 -8.69
N ASP A 44 -6.22 -8.12 -8.00
CA ASP A 44 -7.50 -8.79 -8.25
C ASP A 44 -8.66 -8.23 -7.39
N MET A 45 -8.44 -7.15 -6.66
CA MET A 45 -9.45 -6.55 -5.80
C MET A 45 -9.96 -5.22 -6.35
N GLU A 46 -11.20 -4.90 -6.04
CA GLU A 46 -11.85 -3.63 -6.39
C GLU A 46 -12.77 -3.15 -5.26
N LEU A 47 -12.95 -1.84 -5.18
CA LEU A 47 -14.03 -1.24 -4.41
C LEU A 47 -15.17 -0.88 -5.37
N ALA A 48 -16.37 -1.37 -5.07
CA ALA A 48 -17.57 -1.07 -5.85
C ALA A 48 -18.52 -0.18 -5.05
N ASP A 49 -18.90 0.94 -5.62
CA ASP A 49 -19.98 1.81 -5.17
C ASP A 49 -21.19 1.64 -6.10
N GLN A 50 -22.34 2.23 -5.75
CA GLN A 50 -23.56 2.21 -6.58
C GLN A 50 -23.32 2.83 -7.97
N SER A 51 -22.40 3.79 -8.09
CA SER A 51 -22.18 4.58 -9.31
C SER A 51 -20.84 4.29 -9.99
N ALA A 52 -19.87 3.68 -9.31
CA ALA A 52 -18.52 3.49 -9.81
C ALA A 52 -17.83 2.26 -9.23
N VAL A 53 -16.83 1.77 -9.97
CA VAL A 53 -15.95 0.69 -9.53
C VAL A 53 -14.52 1.20 -9.59
N TYR A 54 -13.80 1.03 -8.49
CA TYR A 54 -12.42 1.49 -8.33
C TYR A 54 -11.50 0.26 -8.23
N PRO A 55 -10.74 -0.06 -9.28
CA PRO A 55 -9.76 -1.14 -9.23
C PRO A 55 -8.61 -0.77 -8.29
N LEU A 56 -8.18 -1.72 -7.46
CA LEU A 56 -7.07 -1.51 -6.52
C LEU A 56 -5.77 -1.98 -7.17
N GLU A 57 -5.09 -1.09 -7.88
CA GLU A 57 -3.89 -1.41 -8.69
C GLU A 57 -2.57 -1.06 -8.00
N CYS A 58 -2.62 -0.34 -6.87
CA CYS A 58 -1.47 0.08 -6.08
C CYS A 58 -1.48 -0.54 -4.69
N ASP A 59 -0.30 -0.66 -4.09
CA ASP A 59 -0.14 -1.21 -2.73
C ASP A 59 -0.63 -0.25 -1.63
N GLU A 60 -0.71 1.04 -1.95
CA GLU A 60 -1.22 2.11 -1.09
C GLU A 60 -2.19 2.96 -1.89
N ILE A 61 -3.38 3.17 -1.37
CA ILE A 61 -4.45 3.91 -2.03
C ILE A 61 -5.10 4.85 -1.02
N LEU A 62 -5.03 6.14 -1.30
CA LEU A 62 -5.65 7.17 -0.50
C LEU A 62 -7.10 7.41 -0.95
N ILE A 63 -8.01 7.34 -0.01
CA ILE A 63 -9.44 7.63 -0.23
C ILE A 63 -9.81 8.96 0.42
N GLY A 64 -10.47 9.82 -0.32
CA GLY A 64 -10.92 11.10 0.21
C GLY A 64 -11.67 11.96 -0.80
N ARG A 65 -12.08 13.15 -0.35
CA ARG A 65 -12.79 14.12 -1.19
C ARG A 65 -11.84 14.99 -2.02
N HIS A 66 -10.58 15.13 -1.59
CA HIS A 66 -9.61 15.98 -2.27
C HIS A 66 -9.27 15.46 -3.67
N ALA A 67 -8.92 16.38 -4.57
CA ALA A 67 -8.57 16.02 -5.96
C ALA A 67 -7.31 15.14 -6.08
N SER A 68 -6.41 15.17 -5.07
CA SER A 68 -5.19 14.36 -5.03
C SER A 68 -5.41 12.97 -4.41
N ALA A 69 -6.63 12.61 -3.98
CA ALA A 69 -6.91 11.26 -3.52
C ALA A 69 -6.97 10.29 -4.71
N ASP A 70 -6.40 9.10 -4.55
CA ASP A 70 -6.41 8.06 -5.59
C ASP A 70 -7.84 7.59 -5.89
N ILE A 71 -8.64 7.41 -4.83
CA ILE A 71 -10.09 7.21 -4.94
C ILE A 71 -10.78 8.47 -4.43
N ARG A 72 -11.23 9.28 -5.37
CA ARG A 72 -11.92 10.51 -5.06
C ARG A 72 -13.41 10.26 -4.85
N LEU A 73 -13.90 10.56 -3.65
CA LEU A 73 -15.32 10.54 -3.30
C LEU A 73 -15.79 12.00 -3.11
N PRO A 74 -16.42 12.63 -4.11
CA PRO A 74 -16.81 14.04 -4.08
C PRO A 74 -18.10 14.23 -3.26
N ASP A 75 -18.03 13.95 -1.97
CA ASP A 75 -19.13 14.07 -1.01
C ASP A 75 -18.67 14.87 0.21
N MET A 76 -19.48 15.82 0.68
CA MET A 76 -19.16 16.68 1.81
C MET A 76 -19.07 15.93 3.14
N SER A 77 -19.69 14.75 3.27
CA SER A 77 -19.55 13.86 4.42
C SER A 77 -18.18 13.15 4.47
N VAL A 78 -17.41 13.19 3.37
CA VAL A 78 -16.09 12.58 3.25
C VAL A 78 -15.01 13.63 3.54
N SER A 79 -14.07 13.32 4.42
CA SER A 79 -12.90 14.18 4.68
C SER A 79 -11.99 14.27 3.46
N ARG A 80 -11.23 15.37 3.35
CA ARG A 80 -10.29 15.59 2.22
C ARG A 80 -9.33 14.40 2.05
N TYR A 81 -8.76 13.92 3.15
CA TYR A 81 -7.97 12.70 3.28
C TYR A 81 -8.66 11.87 4.36
N HIS A 82 -9.38 10.84 3.95
CA HIS A 82 -10.29 10.15 4.86
C HIS A 82 -9.72 8.82 5.36
N ALA A 83 -9.30 7.98 4.44
CA ALA A 83 -8.79 6.65 4.76
C ALA A 83 -7.65 6.25 3.82
N MET A 84 -6.80 5.36 4.30
CA MET A 84 -5.72 4.74 3.55
C MET A 84 -5.97 3.24 3.45
N LEU A 85 -5.92 2.70 2.24
CA LEU A 85 -5.86 1.27 1.98
C LEU A 85 -4.42 0.86 1.75
N ASN A 86 -3.97 -0.19 2.42
CA ASN A 86 -2.63 -0.73 2.27
C ASN A 86 -2.67 -2.23 2.10
N VAL A 87 -1.76 -2.75 1.27
CA VAL A 87 -1.48 -4.19 1.19
C VAL A 87 -0.40 -4.53 2.21
N VAL A 88 -0.73 -5.45 3.11
CA VAL A 88 0.22 -5.99 4.08
C VAL A 88 0.74 -7.35 3.64
N GLU A 89 1.73 -7.87 4.37
CA GLU A 89 2.29 -9.21 4.14
C GLU A 89 1.21 -10.28 3.93
N GLY A 90 1.40 -11.13 2.92
CA GLY A 90 0.42 -12.12 2.51
C GLY A 90 -0.62 -11.61 1.51
N GLY A 91 -0.45 -10.40 0.93
CA GLY A 91 -1.36 -9.83 -0.07
C GLY A 91 -2.74 -9.46 0.50
N LYS A 92 -2.80 -9.20 1.81
CA LYS A 92 -4.04 -8.87 2.51
C LYS A 92 -4.20 -7.36 2.59
N TRP A 93 -5.41 -6.89 2.34
CA TRP A 93 -5.74 -5.48 2.43
C TRP A 93 -6.10 -5.06 3.85
N THR A 94 -5.66 -3.88 4.23
CA THR A 94 -6.05 -3.20 5.45
C THR A 94 -6.56 -1.81 5.14
N ILE A 95 -7.49 -1.32 5.93
CA ILE A 95 -7.95 0.07 5.90
C ILE A 95 -7.60 0.77 7.20
N THR A 96 -7.12 1.99 7.08
CA THR A 96 -6.76 2.86 8.22
C THR A 96 -7.47 4.19 8.09
N ASP A 97 -8.15 4.62 9.14
CA ASP A 97 -8.73 5.95 9.23
C ASP A 97 -7.63 7.01 9.41
N MET A 98 -7.63 8.04 8.58
CA MET A 98 -6.65 9.13 8.59
C MET A 98 -7.05 10.31 9.51
N GLY A 99 -7.77 10.03 10.59
CA GLY A 99 -8.32 11.05 11.47
C GLY A 99 -9.50 11.78 10.83
N SER A 100 -10.33 11.05 10.14
CA SER A 100 -11.49 11.59 9.43
C SER A 100 -12.57 12.13 10.39
N LYS A 101 -13.38 13.07 9.91
CA LYS A 101 -14.44 13.68 10.72
C LYS A 101 -15.59 12.71 11.05
N SER A 102 -15.98 11.89 10.08
CA SER A 102 -17.10 10.94 10.23
C SER A 102 -16.68 9.52 10.59
N GLY A 103 -15.36 9.22 10.57
CA GLY A 103 -14.82 7.89 10.83
C GLY A 103 -14.96 6.93 9.65
N VAL A 104 -14.33 5.78 9.78
CA VAL A 104 -14.41 4.65 8.84
C VAL A 104 -15.17 3.51 9.51
N TYR A 105 -16.19 3.00 8.83
CA TYR A 105 -16.98 1.86 9.32
C TYR A 105 -16.76 0.68 8.39
N VAL A 106 -16.55 -0.49 8.96
CA VAL A 106 -16.50 -1.75 8.22
C VAL A 106 -17.58 -2.68 8.76
N ASN A 107 -18.52 -3.05 7.90
CA ASN A 107 -19.71 -3.82 8.27
C ASN A 107 -20.49 -3.18 9.43
N GLY A 108 -20.61 -1.86 9.45
CA GLY A 108 -21.30 -1.09 10.48
C GLY A 108 -20.50 -0.84 11.76
N THR A 109 -19.27 -1.35 11.87
CA THR A 109 -18.42 -1.17 13.05
C THR A 109 -17.38 -0.08 12.79
N LEU A 110 -17.36 0.97 13.65
CA LEU A 110 -16.35 2.02 13.62
C LEU A 110 -14.97 1.43 13.88
N THR A 111 -14.01 1.76 13.05
CA THR A 111 -12.65 1.23 13.17
C THR A 111 -11.59 2.28 12.81
N LYS A 112 -10.47 2.25 13.51
CA LYS A 112 -9.29 3.04 13.14
C LYS A 112 -8.37 2.30 12.19
N HIS A 113 -8.27 0.98 12.37
CA HIS A 113 -7.46 0.11 11.52
C HIS A 113 -8.09 -1.28 11.48
N LYS A 114 -8.30 -1.82 10.29
CA LYS A 114 -8.90 -3.15 10.14
C LYS A 114 -8.39 -3.85 8.89
N ARG A 115 -8.15 -5.16 9.03
CA ARG A 115 -7.93 -6.04 7.91
C ARG A 115 -9.25 -6.30 7.19
N LEU A 116 -9.25 -6.12 5.87
CA LEU A 116 -10.42 -6.35 5.02
C LEU A 116 -10.49 -7.81 4.57
N ARG A 117 -11.72 -8.29 4.44
CA ARG A 117 -12.08 -9.57 3.84
C ARG A 117 -12.95 -9.34 2.63
N GLU A 118 -12.97 -10.30 1.72
CA GLU A 118 -13.87 -10.26 0.58
C GLU A 118 -15.34 -10.11 1.05
N ASN A 119 -16.08 -9.24 0.38
CA ASN A 119 -17.45 -8.83 0.70
C ASN A 119 -17.62 -7.93 1.94
N ASP A 120 -16.54 -7.40 2.51
CA ASP A 120 -16.67 -6.34 3.52
C ASP A 120 -17.26 -5.07 2.90
N VAL A 121 -18.19 -4.46 3.62
CA VAL A 121 -18.79 -3.17 3.27
C VAL A 121 -18.11 -2.07 4.07
N ILE A 122 -17.43 -1.17 3.37
CA ILE A 122 -16.76 -0.01 3.94
C ILE A 122 -17.70 1.19 3.81
N THR A 123 -18.00 1.86 4.93
CA THR A 123 -18.78 3.09 4.92
C THR A 123 -17.87 4.26 5.27
N ILE A 124 -17.84 5.25 4.39
CA ILE A 124 -17.05 6.48 4.49
C ILE A 124 -17.98 7.66 4.26
N GLY A 125 -18.33 8.38 5.33
CA GLY A 125 -19.39 9.36 5.27
C GLY A 125 -20.71 8.71 4.84
N ASN A 126 -21.36 9.25 3.80
CA ASN A 126 -22.60 8.69 3.22
C ASN A 126 -22.35 7.64 2.13
N ARG A 127 -21.08 7.34 1.82
CA ARG A 127 -20.71 6.41 0.75
C ARG A 127 -20.50 5.00 1.28
N ARG A 128 -21.04 4.01 0.58
CA ARG A 128 -20.88 2.59 0.87
C ARG A 128 -20.09 1.93 -0.25
N LEU A 129 -18.97 1.34 0.09
CA LEU A 129 -18.03 0.70 -0.85
C LEU A 129 -17.95 -0.79 -0.52
N LEU A 130 -18.26 -1.64 -1.47
CA LEU A 130 -18.12 -3.09 -1.34
C LEU A 130 -16.70 -3.49 -1.76
N PHE A 131 -15.95 -4.10 -0.86
CA PHE A 131 -14.64 -4.68 -1.14
C PHE A 131 -14.82 -6.09 -1.68
N ARG A 132 -14.46 -6.31 -2.95
CA ARG A 132 -14.67 -7.60 -3.62
C ARG A 132 -13.57 -7.92 -4.63
N LYS A 133 -13.51 -9.17 -5.08
CA LYS A 133 -12.67 -9.55 -6.21
C LYS A 133 -13.16 -8.92 -7.50
N ARG A 134 -12.20 -8.47 -8.31
CA ARG A 134 -12.45 -7.94 -9.64
C ARG A 134 -13.12 -9.02 -10.50
N ARG A 135 -14.26 -8.68 -11.07
CA ARG A 135 -14.89 -9.56 -12.05
C ARG A 135 -14.09 -9.53 -13.34
N SER A 136 -13.43 -10.63 -13.68
CA SER A 136 -12.84 -10.80 -15.00
C SER A 136 -13.95 -10.65 -16.04
N LYS A 137 -13.80 -9.68 -16.95
CA LYS A 137 -14.65 -9.66 -18.15
C LYS A 137 -14.33 -10.92 -18.93
N ARG A 138 -15.28 -11.84 -19.02
CA ARG A 138 -15.27 -12.88 -20.04
C ARG A 138 -15.49 -12.25 -21.40
#